data_655131782ed2a1eeb5f8e22e44a709b3
#
_entry.id   655131782ed2a1eeb5f8e22e44a709b3
#
_cell.length_a   1.000
_cell.length_b   1.000
_cell.length_c   1.000
_cell.angle_alpha   90.00
_cell.angle_beta   90.00
_cell.angle_gamma   90.00
#
_symmetry.space_group_name_H-M   'P 1'
#
loop_
_entity.id
_entity.type
_entity.pdbx_description
1 polymer ?
#
loop_
_entity_poly.entity_id
_entity_poly.type
_entity_poly.pdbx_seq_one_letter_code
_entity_poly.pdbx_strand_id
1 'polypeptide(L)'
;MQESLYVTGIVLKQSPFGEYDRLVCLLTREKGKITAFARGARKPGNRLAAATNPFAFGTFRLYEGRTSYTISEADIQNFFPELLTDYIGACYGMYFAEVADFYCRENNDEREMLKLVYQSLRALCAPALPNELVRSIFELKAIAVNGEYPGPPAGRRTGGIHPVCLKLHSTKSHRKLYTFTVSDKVLDELKGIAIGISE
;
A
#
# COMPACT_ATOMS: atom_id res chain seq x y z
N MET A 1 -9.09 2.82 -32.98
CA MET A 1 -7.85 3.09 -32.23
C MET A 1 -8.13 2.74 -30.78
N GLN A 2 -7.35 1.87 -30.17
CA GLN A 2 -7.48 1.61 -28.73
C GLN A 2 -6.98 2.85 -27.97
N GLU A 3 -7.83 3.43 -27.14
CA GLU A 3 -7.50 4.61 -26.35
C GLU A 3 -6.50 4.24 -25.24
N SER A 4 -5.42 4.97 -25.13
CA SER A 4 -4.43 4.73 -24.09
C SER A 4 -4.76 5.57 -22.85
N LEU A 5 -4.72 4.94 -21.69
CA LEU A 5 -4.95 5.55 -20.37
C LEU A 5 -3.64 5.63 -19.60
N TYR A 6 -3.37 6.77 -18.97
CA TYR A 6 -2.27 6.91 -18.00
C TYR A 6 -2.81 6.88 -16.58
N VAL A 7 -2.23 6.02 -15.75
CA VAL A 7 -2.58 5.92 -14.34
C VAL A 7 -1.34 6.02 -13.47
N THR A 8 -1.48 6.68 -12.33
CA THR A 8 -0.44 6.70 -11.30
C THR A 8 -0.80 5.69 -10.22
N GLY A 9 0.09 4.77 -9.92
CA GLY A 9 -0.22 3.71 -8.97
C GLY A 9 0.99 2.94 -8.48
N ILE A 10 0.70 1.92 -7.68
CA ILE A 10 1.67 1.01 -7.10
C ILE A 10 1.29 -0.44 -7.43
N VAL A 11 2.30 -1.27 -7.68
CA VAL A 11 2.11 -2.71 -7.83
C VAL A 11 1.89 -3.34 -6.45
N LEU A 12 0.72 -3.92 -6.21
CA LEU A 12 0.42 -4.65 -4.98
C LEU A 12 0.95 -6.08 -5.06
N LYS A 13 0.67 -6.77 -6.15
CA LYS A 13 1.12 -8.15 -6.38
C LYS A 13 1.25 -8.46 -7.86
N GLN A 14 1.99 -9.49 -8.16
CA GLN A 14 2.12 -10.04 -9.51
C GLN A 14 2.10 -11.57 -9.47
N SER A 15 1.63 -12.18 -10.54
CA SER A 15 1.67 -13.63 -10.74
C SER A 15 2.07 -13.95 -12.18
N PRO A 16 2.74 -15.08 -12.41
CA PRO A 16 3.00 -15.57 -13.75
C PRO A 16 1.70 -15.83 -14.50
N PHE A 17 1.65 -15.47 -15.79
CA PHE A 17 0.56 -15.79 -16.69
C PHE A 17 1.13 -16.32 -18.01
N GLY A 18 0.76 -17.54 -18.38
CA GLY A 18 1.39 -18.21 -19.51
C GLY A 18 2.91 -18.33 -19.37
N GLU A 19 3.61 -18.37 -20.51
CA GLU A 19 5.04 -18.62 -20.54
C GLU A 19 5.86 -17.35 -20.22
N TYR A 20 5.48 -16.21 -20.76
CA TYR A 20 6.29 -14.98 -20.70
C TYR A 20 5.59 -13.78 -20.09
N ASP A 21 4.31 -13.87 -19.76
CA ASP A 21 3.51 -12.75 -19.30
C ASP A 21 3.43 -12.73 -17.76
N ARG A 22 2.98 -11.59 -17.24
CA ARG A 22 2.58 -11.42 -15.84
C ARG A 22 1.17 -10.88 -15.76
N LEU A 23 0.42 -11.33 -14.77
CA LEU A 23 -0.79 -10.67 -14.30
C LEU A 23 -0.41 -9.80 -13.11
N VAL A 24 -0.73 -8.52 -13.18
CA VAL A 24 -0.30 -7.50 -12.21
C VAL A 24 -1.52 -6.84 -11.59
N CYS A 25 -1.59 -6.83 -10.27
CA CYS A 25 -2.57 -6.05 -9.52
C CYS A 25 -1.98 -4.68 -9.18
N LEU A 26 -2.61 -3.63 -9.67
CA LEU A 26 -2.23 -2.24 -9.46
C LEU A 26 -3.27 -1.53 -8.59
N LEU A 27 -2.83 -0.84 -7.55
CA LEU A 27 -3.64 0.16 -6.87
C LEU A 27 -3.34 1.52 -7.50
N THR A 28 -4.35 2.12 -8.11
CA THR A 28 -4.19 3.33 -8.91
C THR A 28 -5.01 4.49 -8.35
N ARG A 29 -4.56 5.70 -8.67
CA ARG A 29 -5.22 6.94 -8.31
C ARG A 29 -6.51 7.17 -9.09
N GLU A 30 -6.51 6.78 -10.37
CA GLU A 30 -7.54 7.14 -11.36
C GLU A 30 -8.65 6.09 -11.49
N LYS A 31 -8.32 4.82 -11.24
CA LYS A 31 -9.21 3.67 -11.49
C LYS A 31 -9.39 2.75 -10.27
N GLY A 32 -8.86 3.15 -9.09
CA GLY A 32 -8.86 2.27 -7.92
C GLY A 32 -7.97 1.05 -8.13
N LYS A 33 -8.36 -0.12 -7.64
CA LYS A 33 -7.62 -1.37 -7.82
C LYS A 33 -7.97 -2.03 -9.14
N ILE A 34 -7.00 -2.22 -10.01
CA ILE A 34 -7.17 -2.85 -11.33
C ILE A 34 -6.25 -4.05 -11.51
N THR A 35 -6.63 -4.93 -12.42
CA THR A 35 -5.78 -6.04 -12.87
C THR A 35 -5.36 -5.79 -14.32
N ALA A 36 -4.06 -5.92 -14.59
CA ALA A 36 -3.49 -5.65 -15.89
C ALA A 36 -2.51 -6.75 -16.33
N PHE A 37 -2.49 -7.06 -17.62
CA PHE A 37 -1.50 -7.96 -18.22
C PHE A 37 -0.24 -7.18 -18.60
N ALA A 38 0.91 -7.69 -18.20
CA ALA A 38 2.23 -7.22 -18.63
C ALA A 38 2.83 -8.26 -19.58
N ARG A 39 2.61 -8.04 -20.89
CA ARG A 39 3.02 -8.99 -21.93
C ARG A 39 4.54 -9.05 -22.06
N GLY A 40 5.06 -10.25 -22.10
CA GLY A 40 6.49 -10.50 -22.20
C GLY A 40 7.31 -10.04 -21.00
N ALA A 41 6.71 -9.65 -19.89
CA ALA A 41 7.42 -9.13 -18.71
C ALA A 41 8.41 -10.12 -18.09
N ARG A 42 8.29 -11.42 -18.42
CA ARG A 42 9.20 -12.48 -17.97
C ARG A 42 10.32 -12.79 -18.99
N LYS A 43 10.28 -12.16 -20.17
CA LYS A 43 11.38 -12.31 -21.15
C LYS A 43 12.61 -11.55 -20.67
N PRO A 44 13.82 -12.11 -20.85
CA PRO A 44 15.06 -11.41 -20.55
C PRO A 44 15.12 -10.04 -21.27
N GLY A 45 15.55 -9.01 -20.56
CA GLY A 45 15.71 -7.67 -21.12
C GLY A 45 14.41 -6.87 -21.34
N ASN A 46 13.23 -7.41 -20.99
CA ASN A 46 12.00 -6.67 -21.09
C ASN A 46 11.92 -5.55 -20.04
N ARG A 47 11.60 -4.32 -20.45
CA ARG A 47 11.51 -3.14 -19.58
C ARG A 47 10.44 -3.26 -18.50
N LEU A 48 9.37 -4.04 -18.75
CA LEU A 48 8.30 -4.26 -17.78
C LEU A 48 8.70 -5.25 -16.68
N ALA A 49 9.81 -5.98 -16.82
CA ALA A 49 10.22 -6.98 -15.82
C ALA A 49 10.42 -6.37 -14.43
N ALA A 50 11.18 -5.30 -14.33
CA ALA A 50 11.38 -4.58 -13.07
C ALA A 50 10.15 -3.76 -12.65
N ALA A 51 9.52 -3.08 -13.61
CA ALA A 51 8.38 -2.19 -13.36
C ALA A 51 7.12 -2.91 -12.85
N THR A 52 7.04 -4.22 -13.01
CA THR A 52 5.92 -5.05 -12.53
C THR A 52 6.22 -5.83 -11.26
N ASN A 53 7.33 -5.57 -10.61
CA ASN A 53 7.61 -6.14 -9.29
C ASN A 53 6.75 -5.44 -8.21
N PRO A 54 6.39 -6.15 -7.12
CA PRO A 54 5.71 -5.54 -5.99
C PRO A 54 6.42 -4.28 -5.50
N PHE A 55 5.63 -3.31 -5.05
CA PHE A 55 6.02 -1.99 -4.58
C PHE A 55 6.45 -0.99 -5.67
N ALA A 56 6.70 -1.39 -6.91
CA ALA A 56 7.01 -0.44 -7.97
C ALA A 56 5.91 0.63 -8.07
N PHE A 57 6.28 1.89 -7.80
CA PHE A 57 5.38 3.04 -7.82
C PHE A 57 5.75 3.98 -8.95
N GLY A 58 4.78 4.34 -9.77
CA GLY A 58 5.02 5.23 -10.91
C GLY A 58 3.79 5.45 -11.76
N THR A 59 4.02 5.86 -13.00
CA THR A 59 3.00 6.07 -14.02
C THR A 59 3.01 4.90 -15.00
N PHE A 60 1.83 4.31 -15.21
CA PHE A 60 1.64 3.19 -16.13
C PHE A 60 0.75 3.64 -17.29
N ARG A 61 1.18 3.33 -18.51
CA ARG A 61 0.36 3.47 -19.71
C ARG A 61 -0.36 2.17 -19.98
N LEU A 62 -1.67 2.23 -20.02
CA LEU A 62 -2.55 1.08 -20.16
C LEU A 62 -3.36 1.16 -21.45
N TYR A 63 -3.67 0.01 -22.01
CA TYR A 63 -4.74 -0.15 -23.00
C TYR A 63 -5.90 -0.88 -22.31
N GLU A 64 -7.10 -0.33 -22.43
CA GLU A 64 -8.32 -0.93 -21.92
C GLU A 64 -8.82 -2.00 -22.88
N GLY A 65 -8.97 -3.23 -22.39
CA GLY A 65 -9.61 -4.36 -23.07
C GLY A 65 -11.06 -4.52 -22.61
N ARG A 66 -11.73 -5.58 -23.03
CA ARG A 66 -13.12 -5.85 -22.63
C ARG A 66 -13.27 -6.15 -21.13
N THR A 67 -12.32 -6.85 -20.53
CA THR A 67 -12.39 -7.36 -19.15
C THR A 67 -11.11 -7.09 -18.35
N SER A 68 -10.11 -6.47 -18.94
CA SER A 68 -8.82 -6.26 -18.31
C SER A 68 -7.99 -5.21 -19.04
N TYR A 69 -6.98 -4.71 -18.36
CA TYR A 69 -6.02 -3.76 -18.90
C TYR A 69 -4.75 -4.47 -19.39
N THR A 70 -4.03 -3.84 -20.32
CA THR A 70 -2.69 -4.28 -20.73
C THR A 70 -1.71 -3.14 -20.52
N ILE A 71 -0.63 -3.40 -19.77
CA ILE A 71 0.46 -2.44 -19.55
C ILE A 71 1.32 -2.41 -20.82
N SER A 72 1.44 -1.24 -21.44
CA SER A 72 2.32 -1.03 -22.58
C SER A 72 3.65 -0.40 -22.19
N GLU A 73 3.62 0.52 -21.23
CA GLU A 73 4.77 1.27 -20.76
C GLU A 73 4.62 1.53 -19.25
N ALA A 74 5.75 1.70 -18.58
CA ALA A 74 5.78 2.13 -17.19
C ALA A 74 6.98 3.04 -16.96
N ASP A 75 6.73 4.16 -16.29
CA ASP A 75 7.74 5.10 -15.78
C ASP A 75 7.71 5.04 -14.25
N ILE A 76 8.70 4.34 -13.68
CA ILE A 76 8.73 4.05 -12.24
C ILE A 76 9.56 5.11 -11.52
N GLN A 77 8.92 5.78 -10.59
CA GLN A 77 9.48 6.85 -9.77
C GLN A 77 10.15 6.31 -8.51
N ASN A 78 9.66 5.19 -7.97
CA ASN A 78 10.23 4.57 -6.77
C ASN A 78 10.07 3.06 -6.81
N PHE A 79 11.16 2.33 -6.58
CA PHE A 79 11.22 0.88 -6.47
C PHE A 79 11.36 0.40 -5.02
N PHE A 80 11.53 1.31 -4.05
CA PHE A 80 11.85 1.00 -2.66
C PHE A 80 13.02 0.03 -2.53
N PRO A 81 14.21 0.41 -3.05
CA PRO A 81 15.36 -0.50 -3.11
C PRO A 81 15.82 -0.99 -1.74
N GLU A 82 15.56 -0.23 -0.67
CA GLU A 82 15.87 -0.60 0.70
C GLU A 82 15.16 -1.91 1.10
N LEU A 83 13.92 -2.11 0.65
CA LEU A 83 13.13 -3.31 0.95
C LEU A 83 13.63 -4.55 0.19
N LEU A 84 14.51 -4.39 -0.81
CA LEU A 84 15.14 -5.54 -1.49
C LEU A 84 16.19 -6.22 -0.60
N THR A 85 16.76 -5.51 0.36
CA THR A 85 17.79 -6.00 1.28
C THR A 85 17.28 -6.17 2.72
N ASP A 86 16.15 -5.57 3.06
CA ASP A 86 15.47 -5.75 4.35
C ASP A 86 14.32 -6.76 4.21
N TYR A 87 14.63 -8.02 4.52
CA TYR A 87 13.64 -9.10 4.46
C TYR A 87 12.43 -8.85 5.36
N ILE A 88 12.64 -8.35 6.58
CA ILE A 88 11.55 -8.11 7.53
C ILE A 88 10.69 -6.94 7.07
N GLY A 89 11.30 -5.85 6.65
CA GLY A 89 10.58 -4.71 6.06
C GLY A 89 9.78 -5.11 4.82
N ALA A 90 10.37 -5.96 3.95
CA ALA A 90 9.66 -6.50 2.79
C ALA A 90 8.42 -7.34 3.18
N CYS A 91 8.50 -8.16 4.22
CA CYS A 91 7.34 -8.92 4.72
C CYS A 91 6.21 -7.99 5.21
N TYR A 92 6.54 -6.92 5.94
CA TYR A 92 5.54 -5.92 6.32
C TYR A 92 4.96 -5.20 5.11
N GLY A 93 5.79 -4.86 4.12
CA GLY A 93 5.34 -4.24 2.87
C GLY A 93 4.36 -5.14 2.09
N MET A 94 4.65 -6.45 2.00
CA MET A 94 3.75 -7.43 1.38
C MET A 94 2.42 -7.53 2.13
N TYR A 95 2.46 -7.55 3.47
CA TYR A 95 1.26 -7.51 4.30
C TYR A 95 0.41 -6.26 4.01
N PHE A 96 1.02 -5.07 3.91
CA PHE A 96 0.30 -3.83 3.56
C PHE A 96 -0.34 -3.91 2.17
N ALA A 97 0.36 -4.51 1.22
CA ALA A 97 -0.17 -4.73 -0.12
C ALA A 97 -1.36 -5.70 -0.13
N GLU A 98 -1.34 -6.76 0.69
CA GLU A 98 -2.45 -7.70 0.84
C GLU A 98 -3.68 -7.05 1.47
N VAL A 99 -3.49 -6.26 2.53
CA VAL A 99 -4.58 -5.48 3.15
C VAL A 99 -5.21 -4.52 2.15
N ALA A 100 -4.39 -3.80 1.36
CA ALA A 100 -4.90 -2.92 0.32
C ALA A 100 -5.62 -3.70 -0.79
N ASP A 101 -5.12 -4.87 -1.18
CA ASP A 101 -5.80 -5.74 -2.16
C ASP A 101 -7.15 -6.23 -1.64
N PHE A 102 -7.26 -6.50 -0.35
CA PHE A 102 -8.52 -6.93 0.27
C PHE A 102 -9.58 -5.82 0.28
N TYR A 103 -9.21 -4.61 0.68
CA TYR A 103 -10.15 -3.50 0.85
C TYR A 103 -10.51 -2.78 -0.45
N CYS A 104 -9.55 -2.56 -1.33
CA CYS A 104 -9.73 -1.73 -2.52
C CYS A 104 -10.51 -2.43 -3.63
N ARG A 105 -11.23 -1.63 -4.44
CA ARG A 105 -12.03 -2.11 -5.58
C ARG A 105 -11.77 -1.27 -6.82
N GLU A 106 -12.11 -1.84 -7.98
CA GLU A 106 -12.06 -1.12 -9.25
C GLU A 106 -13.13 -0.01 -9.32
N ASN A 107 -12.79 1.09 -9.94
CA ASN A 107 -13.63 2.28 -10.12
C ASN A 107 -14.04 2.99 -8.81
N ASN A 108 -13.47 2.61 -7.67
CA ASN A 108 -13.60 3.35 -6.42
C ASN A 108 -12.50 4.42 -6.31
N ASP A 109 -12.77 5.46 -5.51
CA ASP A 109 -11.75 6.45 -5.14
C ASP A 109 -10.84 5.89 -4.03
N GLU A 110 -9.77 5.23 -4.44
CA GLU A 110 -8.81 4.59 -3.55
C GLU A 110 -7.55 5.44 -3.30
N ARG A 111 -7.63 6.75 -3.57
CA ARG A 111 -6.49 7.67 -3.44
C ARG A 111 -5.91 7.71 -2.03
N GLU A 112 -6.76 7.63 -1.01
CA GLU A 112 -6.31 7.67 0.38
C GLU A 112 -5.59 6.37 0.77
N MET A 113 -6.07 5.19 0.32
CA MET A 113 -5.38 3.92 0.52
C MET A 113 -4.06 3.88 -0.26
N LEU A 114 -4.02 4.34 -1.50
CA LEU A 114 -2.78 4.45 -2.27
C LEU A 114 -1.72 5.30 -1.56
N LYS A 115 -2.11 6.46 -1.03
CA LYS A 115 -1.22 7.32 -0.25
C LYS A 115 -0.76 6.64 1.03
N LEU A 116 -1.65 5.93 1.72
CA LEU A 116 -1.33 5.21 2.94
C LEU A 116 -0.29 4.14 2.68
N VAL A 117 -0.51 3.26 1.70
CA VAL A 117 0.44 2.20 1.31
C VAL A 117 1.80 2.82 0.96
N TYR A 118 1.82 3.83 0.10
CA TYR A 118 3.08 4.49 -0.32
C TYR A 118 3.86 5.07 0.86
N GLN A 119 3.19 5.79 1.78
CA GLN A 119 3.86 6.39 2.94
C GLN A 119 4.29 5.33 3.97
N SER A 120 3.56 4.24 4.10
CA SER A 120 3.94 3.13 4.97
C SER A 120 5.18 2.40 4.45
N LEU A 121 5.28 2.16 3.14
CA LEU A 121 6.49 1.60 2.55
C LEU A 121 7.70 2.53 2.75
N ARG A 122 7.52 3.86 2.58
CA ARG A 122 8.57 4.83 2.91
C ARG A 122 8.98 4.80 4.38
N ALA A 123 8.02 4.59 5.27
CA ALA A 123 8.28 4.50 6.70
C ALA A 123 9.07 3.24 7.06
N LEU A 124 8.80 2.10 6.41
CA LEU A 124 9.61 0.88 6.55
C LEU A 124 11.06 1.06 6.11
N CYS A 125 11.31 1.92 5.11
CA CYS A 125 12.67 2.26 4.67
C CYS A 125 13.40 3.22 5.63
N ALA A 126 12.75 3.72 6.69
CA ALA A 126 13.34 4.67 7.62
C ALA A 126 13.91 3.94 8.86
N PRO A 127 15.26 3.87 9.04
CA PRO A 127 15.86 3.08 10.12
C PRO A 127 15.45 3.52 11.54
N ALA A 128 14.98 4.76 11.69
CA ALA A 128 14.57 5.32 12.98
C ALA A 128 13.17 4.87 13.44
N LEU A 129 12.40 4.20 12.59
CA LEU A 129 11.03 3.79 12.88
C LEU A 129 10.98 2.26 13.07
N PRO A 130 10.52 1.77 14.25
CA PRO A 130 10.26 0.33 14.42
C PRO A 130 9.16 -0.15 13.44
N ASN A 131 9.41 -1.25 12.74
CA ASN A 131 8.44 -1.81 11.78
C ASN A 131 7.07 -2.10 12.41
N GLU A 132 7.05 -2.52 13.68
CA GLU A 132 5.83 -2.77 14.44
C GLU A 132 4.99 -1.50 14.68
N LEU A 133 5.65 -0.35 14.88
CA LEU A 133 4.96 0.94 14.97
C LEU A 133 4.37 1.31 13.61
N VAL A 134 5.12 1.12 12.53
CA VAL A 134 4.65 1.37 11.17
C VAL A 134 3.42 0.52 10.87
N ARG A 135 3.45 -0.77 11.23
CA ARG A 135 2.32 -1.69 11.09
C ARG A 135 1.08 -1.20 11.85
N SER A 136 1.23 -0.92 13.16
CA SER A 136 0.09 -0.49 13.99
C SER A 136 -0.57 0.79 13.47
N ILE A 137 0.25 1.74 12.99
CA ILE A 137 -0.26 2.98 12.37
C ILE A 137 -0.99 2.68 11.06
N PHE A 138 -0.42 1.80 10.21
CA PHE A 138 -1.03 1.39 8.95
C PHE A 138 -2.40 0.76 9.16
N GLU A 139 -2.50 -0.24 10.04
CA GLU A 139 -3.74 -0.98 10.33
C GLU A 139 -4.85 -0.04 10.82
N LEU A 140 -4.56 0.77 11.84
CA LEU A 140 -5.54 1.74 12.36
C LEU A 140 -5.99 2.75 11.30
N LYS A 141 -5.06 3.17 10.43
CA LYS A 141 -5.40 4.13 9.37
C LYS A 141 -6.13 3.47 8.21
N ALA A 142 -5.82 2.23 7.86
CA ALA A 142 -6.55 1.48 6.84
C ALA A 142 -8.01 1.28 7.21
N ILE A 143 -8.30 0.91 8.46
CA ILE A 143 -9.65 0.79 9.01
C ILE A 143 -10.37 2.15 8.95
N ALA A 144 -9.68 3.23 9.34
CA ALA A 144 -10.26 4.57 9.31
C ALA A 144 -10.55 5.08 7.89
N VAL A 145 -9.70 4.77 6.91
CA VAL A 145 -9.88 5.11 5.48
C VAL A 145 -11.10 4.39 4.91
N ASN A 146 -11.34 3.15 5.34
CA ASN A 146 -12.50 2.36 4.91
C ASN A 146 -13.80 2.69 5.68
N GLY A 147 -13.75 3.61 6.63
CA GLY A 147 -14.93 4.04 7.40
C GLY A 147 -15.36 3.07 8.50
N GLU A 148 -14.54 2.07 8.81
CA GLU A 148 -14.85 1.01 9.79
C GLU A 148 -14.31 1.32 11.19
N TYR A 149 -13.62 2.45 11.39
CA TYR A 149 -13.05 2.80 12.69
C TYR A 149 -14.13 3.19 13.71
N PRO A 150 -14.33 2.37 14.77
CA PRO A 150 -15.42 2.61 15.76
C PRO A 150 -15.15 3.77 16.72
N GLY A 151 -14.04 4.47 16.57
CA GLY A 151 -13.58 5.48 17.51
C GLY A 151 -12.67 4.91 18.62
N PRO A 152 -12.07 5.77 19.45
CA PRO A 152 -11.26 5.30 20.56
C PRO A 152 -12.15 4.54 21.57
N PRO A 153 -11.64 3.44 22.17
CA PRO A 153 -12.40 2.64 23.12
C PRO A 153 -12.92 3.49 24.28
N ALA A 154 -14.24 3.41 24.53
CA ALA A 154 -14.90 4.15 25.59
C ALA A 154 -14.33 3.70 26.97
N GLY A 155 -13.90 4.64 27.79
CA GLY A 155 -13.56 4.41 29.21
C GLY A 155 -12.08 4.17 29.53
N ARG A 156 -11.18 3.96 28.58
CA ARG A 156 -9.73 3.90 28.84
C ARG A 156 -9.06 5.25 28.59
N ARG A 157 -9.06 6.12 29.58
CA ARG A 157 -8.12 7.26 29.65
C ARG A 157 -6.72 6.77 30.01
N THR A 158 -6.10 5.96 29.14
CA THR A 158 -4.69 5.63 29.26
C THR A 158 -3.91 6.78 28.63
N GLY A 159 -3.05 7.41 29.42
CA GLY A 159 -2.45 8.72 29.13
C GLY A 159 -1.60 8.85 27.87
N GLY A 160 -1.41 7.78 27.08
CA GLY A 160 -0.62 7.76 25.86
C GLY A 160 -1.36 7.42 24.58
N ILE A 161 -2.33 6.49 24.61
CA ILE A 161 -3.00 5.98 23.39
C ILE A 161 -4.03 6.93 22.84
N HIS A 162 -4.89 7.50 23.72
CA HIS A 162 -5.98 8.34 23.26
C HIS A 162 -5.53 9.53 22.38
N PRO A 163 -4.44 10.25 22.71
CA PRO A 163 -3.89 11.29 21.82
C PRO A 163 -3.36 10.74 20.51
N VAL A 164 -2.72 9.55 20.51
CA VAL A 164 -2.18 8.91 19.30
C VAL A 164 -3.33 8.48 18.37
N CYS A 165 -4.35 7.79 18.88
CA CYS A 165 -5.51 7.38 18.09
C CYS A 165 -6.26 8.60 17.53
N LEU A 166 -6.47 9.65 18.32
CA LEU A 166 -7.06 10.90 17.85
C LEU A 166 -6.22 11.56 16.77
N LYS A 167 -4.89 11.58 16.93
CA LYS A 167 -3.97 12.13 15.95
C LYS A 167 -4.02 11.32 14.64
N LEU A 168 -4.02 10.01 14.71
CA LEU A 168 -4.13 9.12 13.56
C LEU A 168 -5.47 9.31 12.84
N HIS A 169 -6.57 9.37 13.58
CA HIS A 169 -7.90 9.58 13.00
C HIS A 169 -8.04 10.96 12.37
N SER A 170 -7.61 12.03 13.06
CA SER A 170 -7.73 13.41 12.58
C SER A 170 -6.73 13.82 11.52
N THR A 171 -5.64 13.04 11.33
CA THR A 171 -4.58 13.39 10.38
C THR A 171 -5.05 13.13 8.95
N LYS A 172 -5.44 14.19 8.25
CA LYS A 172 -5.79 14.17 6.83
C LYS A 172 -4.54 14.02 5.92
N SER A 173 -3.36 14.37 6.42
CA SER A 173 -2.11 14.32 5.66
C SER A 173 -1.26 13.10 6.00
N HIS A 174 -1.25 12.11 5.13
CA HIS A 174 -0.43 10.89 5.28
C HIS A 174 1.07 11.17 5.42
N ARG A 175 1.57 12.32 4.94
CA ARG A 175 2.97 12.74 5.12
C ARG A 175 3.38 12.90 6.58
N LYS A 176 2.42 13.17 7.48
CA LYS A 176 2.64 13.38 8.92
C LYS A 176 2.37 12.15 9.78
N LEU A 177 1.92 11.03 9.19
CA LEU A 177 1.59 9.82 9.96
C LEU A 177 2.79 9.24 10.69
N TYR A 178 3.97 9.29 10.08
CA TYR A 178 5.20 8.66 10.55
C TYR A 178 6.22 9.67 11.08
N THR A 179 5.78 10.82 11.59
CA THR A 179 6.65 11.88 12.11
C THR A 179 6.79 11.90 13.62
N PHE A 180 6.29 10.88 14.32
CA PHE A 180 6.38 10.77 15.76
C PHE A 180 6.81 9.37 16.18
N THR A 181 7.42 9.31 17.36
CA THR A 181 7.75 8.06 18.04
C THR A 181 6.88 7.91 19.28
N VAL A 182 6.71 6.70 19.74
CA VAL A 182 5.97 6.37 20.97
C VAL A 182 6.86 5.55 21.91
N SER A 183 6.55 5.55 23.20
CA SER A 183 7.22 4.65 24.14
C SER A 183 6.79 3.20 23.92
N ASP A 184 7.63 2.23 24.35
CA ASP A 184 7.32 0.80 24.20
C ASP A 184 5.95 0.44 24.79
N LYS A 185 5.61 1.01 25.95
CA LYS A 185 4.31 0.81 26.57
C LYS A 185 3.15 1.24 25.66
N VAL A 186 3.27 2.38 24.99
CA VAL A 186 2.25 2.90 24.06
C VAL A 186 2.21 2.06 22.78
N LEU A 187 3.36 1.56 22.33
CA LEU A 187 3.44 0.65 21.20
C LEU A 187 2.71 -0.67 21.48
N ASP A 188 2.93 -1.29 22.64
CA ASP A 188 2.24 -2.53 23.01
C ASP A 188 0.73 -2.34 23.15
N GLU A 189 0.30 -1.21 23.67
CA GLU A 189 -1.12 -0.86 23.74
C GLU A 189 -1.72 -0.65 22.34
N LEU A 190 -1.01 -0.01 21.40
CA LEU A 190 -1.45 0.15 20.00
C LEU A 190 -1.60 -1.20 19.28
N LYS A 191 -0.67 -2.13 19.49
CA LYS A 191 -0.75 -3.52 18.99
C LYS A 191 -2.02 -4.20 19.48
N GLY A 192 -2.35 -4.06 20.76
CA GLY A 192 -3.57 -4.63 21.35
C GLY A 192 -4.87 -4.08 20.74
N ILE A 193 -4.89 -2.80 20.37
CA ILE A 193 -6.05 -2.19 19.70
C ILE A 193 -6.17 -2.69 18.25
N ALA A 194 -5.07 -2.74 17.52
CA ALA A 194 -5.07 -3.19 16.12
C ALA A 194 -5.55 -4.65 15.99
N ILE A 195 -5.11 -5.54 16.88
CA ILE A 195 -5.57 -6.94 16.95
C ILE A 195 -7.06 -7.03 17.29
N GLY A 196 -7.54 -6.27 18.29
CA GLY A 196 -8.94 -6.33 18.73
C GLY A 196 -9.96 -5.72 17.76
N ILE A 197 -9.51 -5.03 16.70
CA ILE A 197 -10.38 -4.52 15.63
C ILE A 197 -10.40 -5.51 14.44
N SER A 198 -9.40 -6.39 14.33
CA SER A 198 -9.26 -7.37 13.23
C SER A 198 -10.01 -8.68 13.50
N GLU A 199 -10.53 -8.89 14.72
CA GLU A 199 -11.43 -9.97 15.11
C GLU A 199 -12.91 -9.56 15.00
#